data_e508a40df7b7985b07bfbbd165d38e48
#
_entry.id   e508a40df7b7985b07bfbbd165d38e48
#
_cell.length_a   1.000
_cell.length_b   1.000
_cell.length_c   1.000
_cell.angle_alpha   90.00
_cell.angle_beta   90.00
_cell.angle_gamma   90.00
#
_symmetry.space_group_name_H-M   'P 1'
#
loop_
_entity.id
_entity.type
_entity.pdbx_description
1 polymer ?
#
loop_
_entity_poly.entity_id
_entity_poly.type
_entity_poly.pdbx_seq_one_letter_code
_entity_poly.pdbx_strand_id
1 'polypeptide(L)'
;MAKFIFVTGGVVSGLGKGITAASLGRLLKCRGLKVASQKLDPYVNVDPGTMSPLQHGEVFVTDDGTETDLDLGHYERFIDENLNKYSNLTTGKVYWNVLNKERQGAYLGQTVQIIPHITNEIKSYIYNLASSTEADVVSTEIGGTTGDIESQPFLEAIRQVGLEQGKENCCFIHVVLVPYISGSDEYKSKPAQHSVKELQGMGVSPDIIILRADGSVGSDIRRKISTFCNVKPECVIENLTMPSLYQCPLMLHTGGLDDVVVKQLHLDVPPADLTEWKEMLARIATRSKTCTIALVGKYVKLHDAYLSVMESLYHAGFENDSQVEIKWVESEDLPDQAACKEAFADVDGIIVPGGFGDRGIEGMIQAAQYARENDVPYFGICLGMQIMVMEFARHVLGYADANSSEFTPEGHHNVIDLMADQQGNIPKGGTMRLGKYPCTVLPGTKMAECYGQSEIWERHRHRYEFNNDYRQEMQDAGLVISGTSPDGRLVETVELPGRDFHLGAQFHPEFKSRPNRAHPLFKGFIAAALKFKKGKMGH
;
A
#
# COMPACT_ATOMS: atom_id res chain seq x y z
N MET A 1 -13.44 11.60 -24.03
CA MET A 1 -14.12 10.44 -23.43
C MET A 1 -13.04 9.53 -22.89
N ALA A 2 -13.15 9.10 -21.62
CA ALA A 2 -12.17 8.22 -21.02
C ALA A 2 -12.08 6.87 -21.76
N LYS A 3 -10.88 6.29 -21.82
CA LYS A 3 -10.62 4.93 -22.30
C LYS A 3 -10.54 3.98 -21.11
N PHE A 4 -10.88 2.71 -21.30
CA PHE A 4 -10.95 1.72 -20.24
C PHE A 4 -10.02 0.53 -20.52
N ILE A 5 -9.20 0.19 -19.53
CA ILE A 5 -8.34 -0.98 -19.56
C ILE A 5 -8.80 -1.91 -18.45
N PHE A 6 -9.01 -3.19 -18.76
CA PHE A 6 -9.39 -4.20 -17.79
C PHE A 6 -8.31 -5.26 -17.72
N VAL A 7 -7.73 -5.43 -16.51
CA VAL A 7 -6.67 -6.41 -16.26
C VAL A 7 -7.27 -7.57 -15.48
N THR A 8 -7.37 -8.71 -16.13
CA THR A 8 -7.84 -9.98 -15.56
C THR A 8 -6.67 -10.95 -15.38
N GLY A 9 -6.85 -12.02 -14.64
CA GLY A 9 -5.81 -13.04 -14.53
C GLY A 9 -6.37 -14.43 -14.25
N GLY A 10 -5.59 -15.41 -14.58
CA GLY A 10 -5.98 -16.80 -14.41
C GLY A 10 -4.82 -17.71 -14.06
N VAL A 11 -5.14 -18.97 -13.80
CA VAL A 11 -4.28 -20.07 -13.36
C VAL A 11 -4.04 -20.07 -11.86
N VAL A 12 -3.49 -19.00 -11.28
CA VAL A 12 -3.21 -18.87 -9.83
C VAL A 12 -3.41 -17.44 -9.36
N SER A 13 -3.62 -17.26 -8.05
CA SER A 13 -3.57 -15.96 -7.38
C SER A 13 -2.12 -15.47 -7.21
N GLY A 14 -1.91 -14.19 -6.89
CA GLY A 14 -0.56 -13.64 -6.69
C GLY A 14 0.29 -13.54 -7.96
N LEU A 15 -0.35 -13.54 -9.13
CA LEU A 15 0.30 -13.58 -10.44
C LEU A 15 0.98 -12.27 -10.85
N GLY A 16 0.81 -11.21 -10.06
CA GLY A 16 1.35 -9.88 -10.37
C GLY A 16 0.48 -9.05 -11.31
N LYS A 17 -0.86 -9.25 -11.28
CA LYS A 17 -1.82 -8.39 -11.99
C LYS A 17 -1.67 -6.93 -11.57
N GLY A 18 -1.59 -6.67 -10.24
CA GLY A 18 -1.42 -5.33 -9.67
C GLY A 18 -0.17 -4.63 -10.18
N ILE A 19 0.96 -5.32 -10.16
CA ILE A 19 2.24 -4.77 -10.69
C ILE A 19 2.17 -4.54 -12.21
N THR A 20 1.50 -5.42 -12.95
CA THR A 20 1.28 -5.22 -14.39
C THR A 20 0.42 -3.98 -14.66
N ALA A 21 -0.70 -3.83 -13.93
CA ALA A 21 -1.59 -2.66 -14.03
C ALA A 21 -0.88 -1.37 -13.62
N ALA A 22 -0.15 -1.38 -12.49
CA ALA A 22 0.63 -0.26 -12.01
C ALA A 22 1.73 0.17 -12.99
N SER A 23 2.46 -0.81 -13.55
CA SER A 23 3.51 -0.57 -14.54
C SER A 23 2.95 0.04 -15.82
N LEU A 24 1.84 -0.50 -16.33
CA LEU A 24 1.17 0.06 -17.50
C LEU A 24 0.66 1.48 -17.21
N GLY A 25 0.06 1.71 -16.04
CA GLY A 25 -0.37 3.04 -15.63
C GLY A 25 0.79 4.04 -15.62
N ARG A 26 1.98 3.66 -15.10
CA ARG A 26 3.20 4.48 -15.18
C ARG A 26 3.60 4.78 -16.62
N LEU A 27 3.62 3.78 -17.49
CA LEU A 27 3.98 3.95 -18.91
C LEU A 27 3.04 4.91 -19.65
N LEU A 28 1.73 4.80 -19.41
CA LEU A 28 0.74 5.70 -19.98
C LEU A 28 0.88 7.13 -19.43
N LYS A 29 1.16 7.29 -18.14
CA LYS A 29 1.50 8.60 -17.56
C LYS A 29 2.74 9.22 -18.21
N CYS A 30 3.76 8.41 -18.48
CA CYS A 30 4.97 8.86 -19.19
C CYS A 30 4.71 9.25 -20.66
N ARG A 31 3.55 8.93 -21.21
CA ARG A 31 3.06 9.43 -22.50
C ARG A 31 2.20 10.69 -22.38
N GLY A 32 2.08 11.27 -21.17
CA GLY A 32 1.31 12.49 -20.91
C GLY A 32 -0.16 12.27 -20.61
N LEU A 33 -0.62 11.01 -20.43
CA LEU A 33 -2.00 10.69 -20.12
C LEU A 33 -2.27 10.80 -18.61
N LYS A 34 -3.47 11.25 -18.25
CA LYS A 34 -3.99 11.20 -16.90
C LYS A 34 -4.63 9.83 -16.65
N VAL A 35 -4.01 9.04 -15.78
CA VAL A 35 -4.40 7.65 -15.51
C VAL A 35 -5.04 7.54 -14.14
N ALA A 36 -6.22 6.94 -14.06
CA ALA A 36 -6.85 6.53 -12.80
C ALA A 36 -6.84 5.01 -12.67
N SER A 37 -6.50 4.51 -11.50
CA SER A 37 -6.44 3.08 -11.21
C SER A 37 -7.53 2.63 -10.27
N GLN A 38 -8.04 1.42 -10.51
CA GLN A 38 -9.10 0.81 -9.72
C GLN A 38 -8.83 -0.69 -9.54
N LYS A 39 -9.23 -1.21 -8.38
CA LYS A 39 -9.29 -2.65 -8.10
C LYS A 39 -10.68 -3.08 -7.68
N LEU A 40 -11.17 -4.16 -8.28
CA LEU A 40 -12.43 -4.82 -7.93
C LEU A 40 -12.11 -6.14 -7.23
N ASP A 41 -12.42 -6.22 -5.93
CA ASP A 41 -12.08 -7.37 -5.08
C ASP A 41 -13.30 -8.28 -4.87
N PRO A 42 -13.19 -9.59 -5.16
CA PRO A 42 -14.33 -10.50 -5.13
C PRO A 42 -14.73 -10.99 -3.72
N TYR A 43 -14.02 -10.60 -2.66
CA TYR A 43 -14.42 -11.01 -1.30
C TYR A 43 -15.65 -10.26 -0.78
N VAL A 44 -16.34 -10.88 0.19
CA VAL A 44 -17.64 -10.43 0.73
C VAL A 44 -17.50 -9.40 1.86
N ASN A 45 -16.30 -9.09 2.33
CA ASN A 45 -16.09 -8.00 3.27
C ASN A 45 -16.47 -6.66 2.62
N VAL A 46 -17.11 -5.76 3.37
CA VAL A 46 -17.50 -4.43 2.86
C VAL A 46 -16.26 -3.61 2.49
N ASP A 47 -15.23 -3.71 3.32
CA ASP A 47 -13.88 -3.17 3.10
C ASP A 47 -12.85 -4.06 3.84
N PRO A 48 -11.54 -3.88 3.62
CA PRO A 48 -10.51 -4.65 4.32
C PRO A 48 -10.23 -4.18 5.75
N GLY A 49 -10.87 -3.13 6.24
CA GLY A 49 -10.55 -2.49 7.52
C GLY A 49 -10.66 -3.39 8.75
N THR A 50 -11.50 -4.42 8.69
CA THR A 50 -11.68 -5.42 9.76
C THR A 50 -10.96 -6.73 9.50
N MET A 51 -10.24 -6.85 8.39
CA MET A 51 -9.52 -8.08 8.02
C MET A 51 -8.18 -8.18 8.77
N SER A 52 -7.74 -9.42 9.02
CA SER A 52 -6.46 -9.66 9.65
C SER A 52 -5.31 -9.37 8.69
N PRO A 53 -4.34 -8.52 9.07
CA PRO A 53 -3.14 -8.28 8.27
C PRO A 53 -2.32 -9.54 7.96
N LEU A 54 -2.41 -10.57 8.81
CA LEU A 54 -1.75 -11.87 8.58
C LEU A 54 -2.40 -12.71 7.48
N GLN A 55 -3.59 -12.33 7.01
CA GLN A 55 -4.29 -13.02 5.92
C GLN A 55 -4.29 -12.22 4.62
N HIS A 56 -4.41 -10.90 4.71
CA HIS A 56 -4.62 -10.02 3.57
C HIS A 56 -3.49 -9.02 3.31
N GLY A 57 -2.49 -8.98 4.19
CA GLY A 57 -1.49 -7.93 4.14
C GLY A 57 -1.99 -6.62 4.74
N GLU A 58 -1.33 -5.51 4.41
CA GLU A 58 -1.69 -4.20 4.95
C GLU A 58 -3.04 -3.70 4.42
N VAL A 59 -3.70 -2.88 5.24
CA VAL A 59 -4.84 -2.06 4.82
C VAL A 59 -4.30 -0.70 4.41
N PHE A 60 -4.39 -0.39 3.12
CA PHE A 60 -3.96 0.91 2.57
C PHE A 60 -5.09 1.93 2.68
N VAL A 61 -4.79 3.18 3.05
CA VAL A 61 -5.80 4.23 3.22
C VAL A 61 -5.55 5.36 2.22
N THR A 62 -6.61 5.74 1.50
CA THR A 62 -6.60 6.86 0.54
C THR A 62 -6.75 8.22 1.23
N ASP A 63 -6.55 9.31 0.49
CA ASP A 63 -6.71 10.68 1.03
C ASP A 63 -8.12 10.94 1.57
N ASP A 64 -9.15 10.38 0.95
CA ASP A 64 -10.55 10.53 1.36
C ASP A 64 -11.00 9.54 2.45
N GLY A 65 -10.06 8.77 3.03
CA GLY A 65 -10.32 7.90 4.17
C GLY A 65 -10.88 6.53 3.82
N THR A 66 -10.80 6.10 2.57
CA THR A 66 -11.23 4.76 2.19
C THR A 66 -10.16 3.74 2.57
N GLU A 67 -10.53 2.72 3.33
CA GLU A 67 -9.72 1.54 3.62
C GLU A 67 -9.76 0.60 2.42
N THR A 68 -8.60 0.20 1.94
CA THR A 68 -8.45 -0.50 0.65
C THR A 68 -7.43 -1.62 0.72
N ASP A 69 -7.41 -2.45 -0.32
CA ASP A 69 -6.41 -3.49 -0.53
C ASP A 69 -5.01 -2.89 -0.76
N LEU A 70 -3.96 -3.67 -0.46
CA LEU A 70 -2.55 -3.25 -0.58
C LEU A 70 -2.12 -2.90 -2.02
N ASP A 71 -2.78 -3.45 -3.03
CA ASP A 71 -2.44 -3.16 -4.44
C ASP A 71 -2.65 -1.68 -4.79
N LEU A 72 -3.55 -0.98 -4.08
CA LEU A 72 -3.71 0.46 -4.28
C LEU A 72 -2.45 1.24 -3.91
N GLY A 73 -1.69 0.76 -2.93
CA GLY A 73 -0.36 1.27 -2.62
C GLY A 73 0.60 1.13 -3.81
N HIS A 74 0.58 0.00 -4.50
CA HIS A 74 1.37 -0.18 -5.73
C HIS A 74 0.96 0.81 -6.82
N TYR A 75 -0.35 1.02 -7.04
CA TYR A 75 -0.80 1.99 -8.04
C TYR A 75 -0.31 3.40 -7.71
N GLU A 76 -0.47 3.86 -6.46
CA GLU A 76 0.00 5.18 -6.05
C GLU A 76 1.53 5.33 -6.17
N ARG A 77 2.29 4.30 -5.78
CA ARG A 77 3.77 4.32 -5.86
C ARG A 77 4.29 4.37 -7.30
N PHE A 78 3.67 3.63 -8.21
CA PHE A 78 4.11 3.56 -9.61
C PHE A 78 3.63 4.77 -10.42
N ILE A 79 2.35 5.13 -10.29
CA ILE A 79 1.73 6.15 -11.12
C ILE A 79 1.99 7.55 -10.55
N ASP A 80 2.27 7.66 -9.23
CA ASP A 80 2.43 8.92 -8.50
C ASP A 80 1.18 9.81 -8.63
N GLU A 81 0.01 9.21 -8.39
CA GLU A 81 -1.29 9.85 -8.28
C GLU A 81 -2.01 9.33 -7.04
N ASN A 82 -2.72 10.22 -6.33
CA ASN A 82 -3.49 9.81 -5.18
C ASN A 82 -4.84 9.22 -5.62
N LEU A 83 -5.20 8.11 -5.03
CA LEU A 83 -6.45 7.40 -5.29
C LEU A 83 -7.59 7.90 -4.40
N ASN A 84 -8.82 7.50 -4.73
CA ASN A 84 -10.03 7.91 -4.03
C ASN A 84 -11.00 6.73 -3.80
N LYS A 85 -12.15 6.99 -3.18
CA LYS A 85 -13.17 5.99 -2.82
C LYS A 85 -13.70 5.14 -3.97
N TYR A 86 -13.57 5.60 -5.21
CA TYR A 86 -13.96 4.81 -6.38
C TYR A 86 -12.85 3.89 -6.88
N SER A 87 -11.64 4.02 -6.33
CA SER A 87 -10.50 3.21 -6.73
C SER A 87 -10.53 1.78 -6.18
N ASN A 88 -11.37 1.49 -5.17
CA ASN A 88 -11.54 0.13 -4.65
C ASN A 88 -13.02 -0.21 -4.43
N LEU A 89 -13.42 -1.38 -4.90
CA LEU A 89 -14.78 -1.88 -4.74
C LEU A 89 -14.74 -3.38 -4.43
N THR A 90 -15.36 -3.76 -3.33
CA THR A 90 -15.52 -5.17 -2.91
C THR A 90 -16.90 -5.71 -3.28
N THR A 91 -17.04 -7.02 -3.41
CA THR A 91 -18.35 -7.67 -3.54
C THR A 91 -19.27 -7.27 -2.39
N GLY A 92 -18.76 -7.27 -1.15
CA GLY A 92 -19.55 -6.89 0.02
C GLY A 92 -20.11 -5.48 -0.09
N LYS A 93 -19.30 -4.51 -0.52
CA LYS A 93 -19.74 -3.12 -0.73
C LYS A 93 -20.78 -2.98 -1.83
N VAL A 94 -20.63 -3.72 -2.93
CA VAL A 94 -21.63 -3.75 -4.02
C VAL A 94 -22.98 -4.22 -3.49
N TYR A 95 -23.00 -5.39 -2.82
CA TYR A 95 -24.25 -5.93 -2.26
C TYR A 95 -24.84 -5.04 -1.17
N TRP A 96 -24.02 -4.50 -0.29
CA TRP A 96 -24.45 -3.55 0.73
C TRP A 96 -25.15 -2.34 0.14
N ASN A 97 -24.59 -1.74 -0.90
CA ASN A 97 -25.17 -0.59 -1.57
C ASN A 97 -26.50 -0.96 -2.26
N VAL A 98 -26.56 -2.08 -2.97
CA VAL A 98 -27.76 -2.52 -3.69
C VAL A 98 -28.88 -2.89 -2.71
N LEU A 99 -28.58 -3.60 -1.62
CA LEU A 99 -29.56 -3.97 -0.60
C LEU A 99 -30.09 -2.73 0.14
N ASN A 100 -29.23 -1.76 0.45
CA ASN A 100 -29.69 -0.49 1.05
C ASN A 100 -30.60 0.29 0.10
N LYS A 101 -30.28 0.38 -1.19
CA LYS A 101 -31.14 0.99 -2.21
C LYS A 101 -32.50 0.27 -2.31
N GLU A 102 -32.50 -1.06 -2.26
CA GLU A 102 -33.72 -1.87 -2.27
C GLU A 102 -34.59 -1.52 -1.04
N ARG A 103 -34.02 -1.54 0.17
CA ARG A 103 -34.73 -1.20 1.42
C ARG A 103 -35.28 0.24 1.42
N GLN A 104 -34.64 1.16 0.72
CA GLN A 104 -35.09 2.54 0.53
C GLN A 104 -36.13 2.70 -0.60
N GLY A 105 -36.49 1.62 -1.29
CA GLY A 105 -37.49 1.64 -2.38
C GLY A 105 -36.97 2.19 -3.71
N ALA A 106 -35.67 2.31 -3.89
CA ALA A 106 -35.07 2.89 -5.10
C ALA A 106 -35.39 2.12 -6.40
N TYR A 107 -35.75 0.83 -6.28
CA TYR A 107 -36.09 -0.03 -7.42
C TYR A 107 -37.60 -0.14 -7.70
N LEU A 108 -38.44 0.64 -7.01
CA LEU A 108 -39.86 0.77 -7.29
C LEU A 108 -40.64 -0.56 -7.37
N GLY A 109 -40.26 -1.55 -6.54
CA GLY A 109 -40.90 -2.88 -6.48
C GLY A 109 -40.41 -3.87 -7.56
N GLN A 110 -39.39 -3.53 -8.32
CA GLN A 110 -38.76 -4.47 -9.26
C GLN A 110 -38.06 -5.61 -8.51
N THR A 111 -38.01 -6.79 -9.14
CA THR A 111 -37.15 -7.88 -8.66
C THR A 111 -35.69 -7.51 -8.85
N VAL A 112 -34.94 -7.41 -7.75
CA VAL A 112 -33.50 -7.08 -7.79
C VAL A 112 -32.71 -8.34 -8.10
N GLN A 113 -31.87 -8.30 -9.13
CA GLN A 113 -31.11 -9.43 -9.67
C GLN A 113 -29.62 -9.06 -9.88
N ILE A 114 -28.76 -10.06 -10.08
CA ILE A 114 -27.34 -9.84 -10.39
C ILE A 114 -27.23 -8.96 -11.65
N ILE A 115 -27.94 -9.33 -12.71
CA ILE A 115 -28.10 -8.52 -13.91
C ILE A 115 -29.55 -7.98 -13.93
N PRO A 116 -29.77 -6.66 -13.99
CA PRO A 116 -28.78 -5.60 -14.19
C PRO A 116 -28.31 -4.90 -12.89
N HIS A 117 -28.85 -5.20 -11.70
CA HIS A 117 -28.70 -4.32 -10.53
C HIS A 117 -27.28 -4.35 -9.94
N ILE A 118 -26.72 -5.55 -9.71
CA ILE A 118 -25.34 -5.71 -9.22
C ILE A 118 -24.35 -5.23 -10.28
N THR A 119 -24.52 -5.62 -11.54
CA THR A 119 -23.63 -5.19 -12.62
C THR A 119 -23.68 -3.68 -12.86
N ASN A 120 -24.84 -3.04 -12.76
CA ASN A 120 -24.97 -1.59 -12.85
C ASN A 120 -24.26 -0.87 -11.68
N GLU A 121 -24.34 -1.40 -10.47
CA GLU A 121 -23.62 -0.86 -9.33
C GLU A 121 -22.10 -0.92 -9.57
N ILE A 122 -21.58 -2.05 -10.04
CA ILE A 122 -20.15 -2.21 -10.39
C ILE A 122 -19.75 -1.20 -11.48
N LYS A 123 -20.51 -1.13 -12.57
CA LYS A 123 -20.24 -0.19 -13.68
C LYS A 123 -20.26 1.26 -13.21
N SER A 124 -21.13 1.60 -12.26
CA SER A 124 -21.21 2.96 -11.72
C SER A 124 -19.89 3.39 -11.06
N TYR A 125 -19.20 2.49 -10.38
CA TYR A 125 -17.87 2.79 -9.80
C TYR A 125 -16.82 3.03 -10.86
N ILE A 126 -16.82 2.25 -11.95
CA ILE A 126 -15.90 2.43 -13.08
C ILE A 126 -16.12 3.81 -13.73
N TYR A 127 -17.37 4.17 -14.01
CA TYR A 127 -17.70 5.45 -14.64
C TYR A 127 -17.49 6.64 -13.70
N ASN A 128 -17.82 6.49 -12.40
CA ASN A 128 -17.59 7.52 -11.40
C ASN A 128 -16.11 7.79 -11.19
N LEU A 129 -15.25 6.78 -11.25
CA LEU A 129 -13.81 6.99 -11.20
C LEU A 129 -13.34 7.84 -12.39
N ALA A 130 -13.79 7.51 -13.61
CA ALA A 130 -13.47 8.28 -14.80
C ALA A 130 -13.88 9.74 -14.68
N SER A 131 -15.12 9.99 -14.25
CA SER A 131 -15.68 11.34 -14.16
C SER A 131 -15.11 12.16 -12.99
N SER A 132 -14.92 11.55 -11.82
CA SER A 132 -14.40 12.26 -10.63
C SER A 132 -12.93 12.63 -10.72
N THR A 133 -12.15 11.88 -11.52
CA THR A 133 -10.73 12.13 -11.74
C THR A 133 -10.44 12.86 -13.05
N GLU A 134 -11.44 13.00 -13.94
CA GLU A 134 -11.24 13.51 -15.30
C GLU A 134 -10.10 12.75 -16.03
N ALA A 135 -10.02 11.43 -15.81
CA ALA A 135 -8.97 10.61 -16.37
C ALA A 135 -9.13 10.41 -17.88
N ASP A 136 -8.01 10.40 -18.61
CA ASP A 136 -7.97 9.98 -20.00
C ASP A 136 -8.11 8.48 -20.12
N VAL A 137 -7.52 7.74 -19.15
CA VAL A 137 -7.55 6.27 -19.08
C VAL A 137 -7.88 5.82 -17.68
N VAL A 138 -8.85 4.90 -17.55
CA VAL A 138 -9.15 4.16 -16.32
C VAL A 138 -8.62 2.74 -16.46
N SER A 139 -7.70 2.35 -15.58
CA SER A 139 -7.16 0.99 -15.52
C SER A 139 -7.79 0.26 -14.33
N THR A 140 -8.60 -0.75 -14.62
CA THR A 140 -9.31 -1.54 -13.61
C THR A 140 -8.76 -2.97 -13.55
N GLU A 141 -8.22 -3.35 -12.40
CA GLU A 141 -7.82 -4.72 -12.12
C GLU A 141 -8.98 -5.51 -11.53
N ILE A 142 -9.21 -6.71 -12.07
CA ILE A 142 -10.19 -7.66 -11.54
C ILE A 142 -9.47 -8.62 -10.59
N GLY A 143 -9.80 -8.54 -9.31
CA GLY A 143 -9.29 -9.44 -8.28
C GLY A 143 -9.76 -10.88 -8.48
N GLY A 144 -9.09 -11.81 -7.81
CA GLY A 144 -9.36 -13.24 -7.93
C GLY A 144 -8.80 -13.86 -9.23
N THR A 145 -9.22 -15.08 -9.49
CA THR A 145 -8.82 -15.89 -10.65
C THR A 145 -9.99 -16.05 -11.59
N THR A 146 -9.76 -15.92 -12.88
CA THR A 146 -10.80 -16.19 -13.90
C THR A 146 -11.27 -17.64 -13.76
N GLY A 147 -12.58 -17.83 -13.67
CA GLY A 147 -13.20 -19.12 -13.35
C GLY A 147 -13.75 -19.20 -11.92
N ASP A 148 -13.26 -18.39 -10.99
CA ASP A 148 -13.80 -18.34 -9.65
C ASP A 148 -15.22 -17.75 -9.64
N ILE A 149 -16.12 -18.37 -8.89
CA ILE A 149 -17.54 -17.99 -8.84
C ILE A 149 -17.71 -16.55 -8.32
N GLU A 150 -16.87 -16.12 -7.40
CA GLU A 150 -16.89 -14.78 -6.78
C GLU A 150 -16.58 -13.67 -7.79
N SER A 151 -15.77 -13.94 -8.81
CA SER A 151 -15.34 -12.95 -9.80
C SER A 151 -16.37 -12.76 -10.93
N GLN A 152 -17.34 -13.64 -11.09
CA GLN A 152 -18.29 -13.65 -12.20
C GLN A 152 -19.06 -12.34 -12.37
N PRO A 153 -19.63 -11.70 -11.31
CA PRO A 153 -20.35 -10.43 -11.48
C PRO A 153 -19.44 -9.30 -11.97
N PHE A 154 -18.17 -9.29 -11.59
CA PHE A 154 -17.20 -8.30 -12.08
C PHE A 154 -16.85 -8.53 -13.55
N LEU A 155 -16.60 -9.79 -13.95
CA LEU A 155 -16.34 -10.16 -15.35
C LEU A 155 -17.54 -9.82 -16.24
N GLU A 156 -18.76 -10.08 -15.79
CA GLU A 156 -19.97 -9.68 -16.50
C GLU A 156 -20.10 -8.16 -16.63
N ALA A 157 -19.80 -7.42 -15.56
CA ALA A 157 -19.85 -5.96 -15.57
C ALA A 157 -18.86 -5.35 -16.59
N ILE A 158 -17.60 -5.82 -16.62
CA ILE A 158 -16.60 -5.31 -17.58
C ILE A 158 -16.93 -5.73 -19.03
N ARG A 159 -17.54 -6.91 -19.23
CA ARG A 159 -18.08 -7.32 -20.53
C ARG A 159 -19.13 -6.32 -21.03
N GLN A 160 -20.05 -5.91 -20.12
CA GLN A 160 -21.08 -4.91 -20.43
C GLN A 160 -20.45 -3.54 -20.73
N VAL A 161 -19.44 -3.09 -19.97
CA VAL A 161 -18.71 -1.85 -20.29
C VAL A 161 -18.10 -1.92 -21.69
N GLY A 162 -17.49 -3.05 -22.07
CA GLY A 162 -16.95 -3.23 -23.42
C GLY A 162 -18.00 -3.15 -24.51
N LEU A 163 -19.23 -3.63 -24.23
CA LEU A 163 -20.36 -3.50 -25.15
C LEU A 163 -20.86 -2.05 -25.26
N GLU A 164 -20.97 -1.36 -24.10
CA GLU A 164 -21.51 0.02 -24.01
C GLU A 164 -20.55 1.05 -24.60
N GLN A 165 -19.25 0.90 -24.37
CA GLN A 165 -18.22 1.87 -24.77
C GLN A 165 -17.65 1.59 -26.15
N GLY A 166 -17.76 0.35 -26.66
CA GLY A 166 -17.16 -0.09 -27.91
C GLY A 166 -15.70 -0.54 -27.78
N LYS A 167 -15.27 -1.38 -28.72
CA LYS A 167 -13.93 -1.98 -28.71
C LYS A 167 -12.80 -0.96 -28.85
N GLU A 168 -13.04 0.16 -29.50
CA GLU A 168 -12.08 1.25 -29.69
C GLU A 168 -11.81 2.06 -28.40
N ASN A 169 -12.66 1.87 -27.39
CA ASN A 169 -12.56 2.56 -26.11
C ASN A 169 -12.20 1.62 -24.96
N CYS A 170 -12.09 0.30 -25.23
CA CYS A 170 -11.78 -0.72 -24.22
C CYS A 170 -10.60 -1.59 -24.66
N CYS A 171 -9.75 -1.96 -23.69
CA CYS A 171 -8.66 -2.91 -23.89
C CYS A 171 -8.70 -3.96 -22.77
N PHE A 172 -8.81 -5.23 -23.15
CA PHE A 172 -8.82 -6.36 -22.22
C PHE A 172 -7.46 -7.04 -22.18
N ILE A 173 -6.81 -7.00 -21.03
CA ILE A 173 -5.50 -7.60 -20.78
C ILE A 173 -5.68 -8.80 -19.87
N HIS A 174 -5.13 -9.95 -20.25
CA HIS A 174 -5.20 -11.16 -19.45
C HIS A 174 -3.81 -11.63 -19.04
N VAL A 175 -3.56 -11.66 -17.73
CA VAL A 175 -2.28 -12.12 -17.15
C VAL A 175 -2.38 -13.60 -16.83
N VAL A 176 -1.46 -14.40 -17.36
CA VAL A 176 -1.46 -15.86 -17.22
C VAL A 176 -0.09 -16.39 -16.81
N LEU A 177 -0.07 -17.45 -16.02
CA LEU A 177 1.14 -18.16 -15.67
C LEU A 177 1.57 -19.10 -16.80
N VAL A 178 2.86 -19.05 -17.16
CA VAL A 178 3.52 -20.04 -17.99
C VAL A 178 4.55 -20.78 -17.14
N PRO A 179 4.16 -21.91 -16.51
CA PRO A 179 5.04 -22.60 -15.59
C PRO A 179 6.18 -23.32 -16.33
N TYR A 180 7.36 -23.28 -15.73
CA TYR A 180 8.50 -24.12 -16.11
C TYR A 180 8.40 -25.47 -15.38
N ILE A 181 8.53 -26.55 -16.12
CA ILE A 181 8.51 -27.92 -15.57
C ILE A 181 9.93 -28.49 -15.61
N SER A 182 10.60 -28.50 -14.47
CA SER A 182 11.98 -28.97 -14.35
C SER A 182 12.19 -30.40 -14.85
N GLY A 183 11.22 -31.30 -14.70
CA GLY A 183 11.31 -32.68 -15.16
C GLY A 183 11.30 -32.86 -16.68
N SER A 184 10.79 -31.89 -17.45
CA SER A 184 10.79 -31.89 -18.92
C SER A 184 11.63 -30.74 -19.50
N ASP A 185 12.26 -29.95 -18.64
CA ASP A 185 13.14 -28.82 -19.01
C ASP A 185 12.48 -27.84 -20.02
N GLU A 186 11.19 -27.53 -19.79
CA GLU A 186 10.45 -26.66 -20.71
C GLU A 186 9.32 -25.87 -20.05
N TYR A 187 8.96 -24.74 -20.67
CA TYR A 187 7.79 -23.97 -20.33
C TYR A 187 6.52 -24.59 -20.93
N LYS A 188 5.42 -24.59 -20.19
CA LYS A 188 4.13 -25.19 -20.59
C LYS A 188 3.07 -24.12 -20.89
N SER A 189 2.62 -24.06 -22.16
CA SER A 189 1.59 -23.11 -22.61
C SER A 189 0.15 -23.52 -22.32
N LYS A 190 -0.10 -24.78 -21.93
CA LYS A 190 -1.47 -25.30 -21.71
C LYS A 190 -2.24 -24.55 -20.63
N PRO A 191 -1.68 -24.25 -19.43
CA PRO A 191 -2.41 -23.48 -18.42
C PRO A 191 -2.89 -22.12 -18.93
N ALA A 192 -2.04 -21.39 -19.67
CA ALA A 192 -2.40 -20.11 -20.29
C ALA A 192 -3.55 -20.26 -21.28
N GLN A 193 -3.50 -21.29 -22.16
CA GLN A 193 -4.58 -21.57 -23.12
C GLN A 193 -5.92 -21.87 -22.43
N HIS A 194 -5.91 -22.64 -21.34
CA HIS A 194 -7.11 -22.96 -20.57
C HIS A 194 -7.69 -21.71 -19.91
N SER A 195 -6.85 -20.88 -19.31
CA SER A 195 -7.29 -19.64 -18.65
C SER A 195 -7.94 -18.66 -19.64
N VAL A 196 -7.35 -18.50 -20.83
CA VAL A 196 -7.96 -17.66 -21.89
C VAL A 196 -9.29 -18.22 -22.36
N LYS A 197 -9.42 -19.54 -22.53
CA LYS A 197 -10.70 -20.17 -22.90
C LYS A 197 -11.78 -19.97 -21.85
N GLU A 198 -11.42 -20.02 -20.57
CA GLU A 198 -12.35 -19.76 -19.47
C GLU A 198 -12.88 -18.31 -19.56
N LEU A 199 -11.99 -17.33 -19.72
CA LEU A 199 -12.37 -15.94 -19.91
C LEU A 199 -13.26 -15.73 -21.14
N GLN A 200 -12.93 -16.37 -22.25
CA GLN A 200 -13.73 -16.32 -23.48
C GLN A 200 -15.11 -16.97 -23.30
N GLY A 201 -15.20 -18.05 -22.49
CA GLY A 201 -16.46 -18.68 -22.11
C GLY A 201 -17.40 -17.74 -21.35
N MET A 202 -16.86 -16.74 -20.66
CA MET A 202 -17.61 -15.66 -20.00
C MET A 202 -17.91 -14.46 -20.92
N GLY A 203 -17.58 -14.55 -22.22
CA GLY A 203 -17.86 -13.53 -23.22
C GLY A 203 -16.83 -12.39 -23.28
N VAL A 204 -15.67 -12.53 -22.62
CA VAL A 204 -14.56 -11.56 -22.67
C VAL A 204 -13.41 -12.17 -23.47
N SER A 205 -13.05 -11.55 -24.59
CA SER A 205 -11.86 -11.93 -25.37
C SER A 205 -10.72 -10.97 -25.07
N PRO A 206 -9.54 -11.46 -24.64
CA PRO A 206 -8.42 -10.58 -24.39
C PRO A 206 -7.86 -10.00 -25.70
N ASP A 207 -7.50 -8.73 -25.68
CA ASP A 207 -6.75 -8.05 -26.73
C ASP A 207 -5.25 -8.28 -26.57
N ILE A 208 -4.80 -8.40 -25.31
CA ILE A 208 -3.39 -8.58 -24.93
C ILE A 208 -3.28 -9.71 -23.90
N ILE A 209 -2.27 -10.55 -24.05
CA ILE A 209 -1.94 -11.61 -23.09
C ILE A 209 -0.56 -11.33 -22.50
N ILE A 210 -0.49 -11.25 -21.17
CA ILE A 210 0.75 -11.10 -20.42
C ILE A 210 1.16 -12.46 -19.87
N LEU A 211 2.35 -12.92 -20.25
CA LEU A 211 2.92 -14.20 -19.84
C LEU A 211 3.81 -14.01 -18.61
N ARG A 212 3.30 -14.38 -17.45
CA ARG A 212 4.09 -14.39 -16.21
C ARG A 212 4.94 -15.64 -16.16
N ALA A 213 6.26 -15.46 -16.09
CA ALA A 213 7.24 -16.55 -16.01
C ALA A 213 8.49 -16.09 -15.26
N ASP A 214 9.30 -17.05 -14.76
CA ASP A 214 10.55 -16.74 -14.07
C ASP A 214 11.69 -16.40 -15.05
N GLY A 215 11.60 -16.87 -16.27
CA GLY A 215 12.54 -16.57 -17.35
C GLY A 215 11.83 -16.52 -18.72
N SER A 216 12.53 -16.11 -19.77
CA SER A 216 11.94 -16.01 -21.10
C SER A 216 11.40 -17.34 -21.59
N VAL A 217 10.15 -17.34 -22.04
CA VAL A 217 9.48 -18.54 -22.56
C VAL A 217 9.83 -18.84 -24.02
N GLY A 218 10.45 -17.89 -24.70
CA GLY A 218 10.87 -18.03 -26.09
C GLY A 218 9.76 -17.78 -27.15
N SER A 219 10.20 -17.58 -28.38
CA SER A 219 9.32 -17.20 -29.52
C SER A 219 8.27 -18.26 -29.86
N ASP A 220 8.62 -19.55 -29.73
CA ASP A 220 7.73 -20.65 -30.11
C ASP A 220 6.54 -20.79 -29.16
N ILE A 221 6.76 -20.65 -27.85
CA ILE A 221 5.67 -20.64 -26.85
C ILE A 221 4.77 -19.41 -27.07
N ARG A 222 5.36 -18.23 -27.29
CA ARG A 222 4.61 -17.00 -27.58
C ARG A 222 3.74 -17.14 -28.84
N ARG A 223 4.30 -17.66 -29.93
CA ARG A 223 3.56 -17.92 -31.18
C ARG A 223 2.45 -18.93 -30.97
N LYS A 224 2.72 -20.00 -30.23
CA LYS A 224 1.72 -21.03 -29.91
C LYS A 224 0.55 -20.42 -29.13
N ILE A 225 0.81 -19.62 -28.09
CA ILE A 225 -0.25 -18.94 -27.33
C ILE A 225 -1.01 -17.97 -28.21
N SER A 226 -0.34 -17.14 -29.02
CA SER A 226 -0.96 -16.24 -30.00
C SER A 226 -1.96 -16.98 -30.88
N THR A 227 -1.56 -18.08 -31.48
CA THR A 227 -2.41 -18.88 -32.41
C THR A 227 -3.59 -19.51 -31.67
N PHE A 228 -3.36 -20.15 -30.51
CA PHE A 228 -4.43 -20.86 -29.79
C PHE A 228 -5.41 -19.94 -29.07
N CYS A 229 -4.98 -18.74 -28.72
CA CYS A 229 -5.80 -17.76 -28.00
C CYS A 229 -6.40 -16.69 -28.93
N ASN A 230 -6.12 -16.77 -30.24
CA ASN A 230 -6.60 -15.81 -31.26
C ASN A 230 -6.22 -14.35 -30.91
N VAL A 231 -4.97 -14.14 -30.52
CA VAL A 231 -4.39 -12.83 -30.20
C VAL A 231 -3.17 -12.61 -31.11
N LYS A 232 -2.95 -11.39 -31.60
CA LYS A 232 -1.81 -11.09 -32.47
C LYS A 232 -0.47 -11.35 -31.76
N PRO A 233 0.58 -11.81 -32.47
CA PRO A 233 1.88 -12.13 -31.86
C PRO A 233 2.49 -10.97 -31.05
N GLU A 234 2.37 -9.74 -31.54
CA GLU A 234 2.84 -8.53 -30.87
C GLU A 234 2.08 -8.20 -29.57
N CYS A 235 0.89 -8.76 -29.38
CA CYS A 235 0.04 -8.61 -28.19
C CYS A 235 0.27 -9.74 -27.16
N VAL A 236 1.27 -10.62 -27.36
CA VAL A 236 1.66 -11.65 -26.40
C VAL A 236 3.02 -11.24 -25.80
N ILE A 237 2.99 -10.73 -24.56
CA ILE A 237 4.11 -10.02 -23.92
C ILE A 237 4.54 -10.74 -22.66
N GLU A 238 5.84 -10.87 -22.46
CA GLU A 238 6.42 -11.48 -21.26
C GLU A 238 6.46 -10.49 -20.10
N ASN A 239 6.11 -10.97 -18.90
CA ASN A 239 6.32 -10.30 -17.61
C ASN A 239 7.15 -11.23 -16.72
N LEU A 240 8.45 -10.99 -16.65
CA LEU A 240 9.42 -11.85 -15.98
C LEU A 240 9.66 -11.41 -14.54
N THR A 241 10.19 -12.33 -13.73
CA THR A 241 10.66 -12.00 -12.39
C THR A 241 11.87 -11.06 -12.47
N MET A 242 11.75 -9.88 -11.85
CA MET A 242 12.80 -8.86 -11.83
C MET A 242 13.38 -8.70 -10.43
N PRO A 243 14.67 -8.33 -10.30
CA PRO A 243 15.31 -8.08 -8.99
C PRO A 243 14.62 -6.95 -8.19
N SER A 244 14.03 -5.99 -8.86
CA SER A 244 13.22 -4.93 -8.27
C SER A 244 11.93 -4.75 -9.05
N LEU A 245 10.80 -4.59 -8.35
CA LEU A 245 9.50 -4.33 -8.97
C LEU A 245 9.53 -3.08 -9.85
N TYR A 246 10.35 -2.09 -9.50
CA TYR A 246 10.47 -0.84 -10.27
C TYR A 246 11.16 -1.01 -11.63
N GLN A 247 11.74 -2.19 -11.93
CA GLN A 247 12.22 -2.53 -13.27
C GLN A 247 11.09 -3.01 -14.21
N CYS A 248 9.94 -3.43 -13.66
CA CYS A 248 8.82 -3.95 -14.46
C CYS A 248 8.31 -2.97 -15.54
N PRO A 249 8.16 -1.66 -15.29
CA PRO A 249 7.76 -0.73 -16.35
C PRO A 249 8.70 -0.75 -17.56
N LEU A 250 10.02 -0.74 -17.35
CA LEU A 250 10.99 -0.79 -18.47
C LEU A 250 10.95 -2.10 -19.21
N MET A 251 10.81 -3.23 -18.50
CA MET A 251 10.70 -4.55 -19.11
C MET A 251 9.45 -4.64 -20.01
N LEU A 252 8.29 -4.21 -19.50
CA LEU A 252 7.02 -4.23 -20.24
C LEU A 252 7.02 -3.24 -21.42
N HIS A 253 7.65 -2.07 -21.26
CA HIS A 253 7.88 -1.13 -22.35
C HIS A 253 8.74 -1.73 -23.46
N THR A 254 9.85 -2.38 -23.10
CA THR A 254 10.72 -3.09 -24.06
C THR A 254 9.96 -4.20 -24.77
N GLY A 255 9.02 -4.86 -24.08
CA GLY A 255 8.10 -5.84 -24.64
C GLY A 255 7.01 -5.24 -25.55
N GLY A 256 6.88 -3.90 -25.61
CA GLY A 256 5.93 -3.19 -26.47
C GLY A 256 4.53 -3.02 -25.85
N LEU A 257 4.34 -3.22 -24.54
CA LEU A 257 3.01 -3.21 -23.91
C LEU A 257 2.27 -1.88 -24.12
N ASP A 258 2.90 -0.77 -23.84
CA ASP A 258 2.27 0.54 -23.95
C ASP A 258 2.00 0.93 -25.42
N ASP A 259 2.84 0.50 -26.38
CA ASP A 259 2.61 0.74 -27.81
C ASP A 259 1.37 -0.01 -28.31
N VAL A 260 1.20 -1.29 -27.92
CA VAL A 260 0.02 -2.05 -28.34
C VAL A 260 -1.26 -1.55 -27.67
N VAL A 261 -1.18 -1.09 -26.41
CA VAL A 261 -2.33 -0.46 -25.71
C VAL A 261 -2.73 0.84 -26.37
N VAL A 262 -1.79 1.74 -26.65
CA VAL A 262 -2.03 3.01 -27.35
C VAL A 262 -2.68 2.78 -28.72
N LYS A 263 -2.17 1.79 -29.47
CA LYS A 263 -2.74 1.40 -30.76
C LYS A 263 -4.15 0.83 -30.63
N GLN A 264 -4.41 -0.05 -29.65
CA GLN A 264 -5.71 -0.66 -29.40
C GLN A 264 -6.78 0.38 -29.04
N LEU A 265 -6.40 1.35 -28.22
CA LEU A 265 -7.30 2.42 -27.75
C LEU A 265 -7.37 3.64 -28.69
N HIS A 266 -6.67 3.59 -29.83
CA HIS A 266 -6.59 4.69 -30.79
C HIS A 266 -6.22 6.04 -30.12
N LEU A 267 -5.20 6.00 -29.25
CA LEU A 267 -4.70 7.18 -28.56
C LEU A 267 -3.62 7.86 -29.41
N ASP A 268 -3.76 9.17 -29.62
CA ASP A 268 -2.77 10.00 -30.31
C ASP A 268 -1.88 10.68 -29.26
N VAL A 269 -0.82 10.00 -28.84
CA VAL A 269 0.09 10.41 -27.77
C VAL A 269 1.55 10.12 -28.16
N PRO A 270 2.51 10.90 -27.64
CA PRO A 270 3.93 10.68 -27.91
C PRO A 270 4.43 9.36 -27.32
N PRO A 271 5.62 8.90 -27.72
CA PRO A 271 6.33 7.84 -27.00
C PRO A 271 6.53 8.17 -25.52
N ALA A 272 6.64 7.13 -24.67
CA ALA A 272 6.82 7.31 -23.24
C ALA A 272 8.17 7.96 -22.92
N ASP A 273 8.16 9.07 -22.19
CA ASP A 273 9.38 9.64 -21.60
C ASP A 273 9.70 8.92 -20.29
N LEU A 274 10.70 8.07 -20.34
CA LEU A 274 11.15 7.24 -19.22
C LEU A 274 12.44 7.77 -18.57
N THR A 275 12.84 9.00 -18.85
CA THR A 275 14.11 9.59 -18.39
C THR A 275 14.19 9.58 -16.86
N GLU A 276 13.21 10.14 -16.18
CA GLU A 276 13.15 10.18 -14.70
C GLU A 276 13.16 8.76 -14.09
N TRP A 277 12.40 7.84 -14.68
CA TRP A 277 12.33 6.47 -14.18
C TRP A 277 13.65 5.70 -14.35
N LYS A 278 14.34 5.91 -15.48
CA LYS A 278 15.67 5.33 -15.73
C LYS A 278 16.74 5.91 -14.78
N GLU A 279 16.70 7.21 -14.52
CA GLU A 279 17.59 7.85 -13.55
C GLU A 279 17.38 7.32 -12.13
N MET A 280 16.12 7.14 -11.71
CA MET A 280 15.79 6.50 -10.44
C MET A 280 16.37 5.07 -10.36
N LEU A 281 16.17 4.25 -11.39
CA LEU A 281 16.73 2.89 -11.44
C LEU A 281 18.26 2.88 -11.44
N ALA A 282 18.90 3.83 -12.08
CA ALA A 282 20.36 3.98 -12.03
C ALA A 282 20.83 4.29 -10.60
N ARG A 283 20.15 5.19 -9.88
CA ARG A 283 20.44 5.45 -8.45
C ARG A 283 20.27 4.19 -7.60
N ILE A 284 19.21 3.40 -7.85
CA ILE A 284 18.99 2.14 -7.14
C ILE A 284 20.14 1.16 -7.39
N ALA A 285 20.66 1.08 -8.61
CA ALA A 285 21.72 0.14 -8.99
C ALA A 285 23.11 0.51 -8.42
N THR A 286 23.35 1.80 -8.19
CA THR A 286 24.68 2.33 -7.82
C THR A 286 24.86 2.63 -6.32
N ARG A 287 23.90 2.24 -5.48
CA ARG A 287 23.96 2.47 -4.03
C ARG A 287 25.22 1.89 -3.41
N SER A 288 25.92 2.71 -2.63
CA SER A 288 27.24 2.39 -2.10
C SER A 288 27.25 2.08 -0.60
N LYS A 289 26.22 2.52 0.14
CA LYS A 289 26.11 2.34 1.59
C LYS A 289 25.12 1.21 1.92
N THR A 290 25.21 0.71 3.14
CA THR A 290 24.25 -0.24 3.70
C THR A 290 23.84 0.18 5.11
N CYS A 291 22.60 -0.04 5.50
CA CYS A 291 22.16 0.05 6.88
C CYS A 291 21.13 -1.03 7.19
N THR A 292 21.11 -1.47 8.44
CA THR A 292 20.18 -2.49 8.95
C THR A 292 19.15 -1.84 9.85
N ILE A 293 17.87 -1.96 9.50
CA ILE A 293 16.74 -1.44 10.27
C ILE A 293 15.97 -2.60 10.88
N ALA A 294 15.84 -2.61 12.21
CA ALA A 294 14.92 -3.53 12.88
C ALA A 294 13.48 -3.01 12.75
N LEU A 295 12.62 -3.79 12.10
CA LEU A 295 11.18 -3.58 12.12
C LEU A 295 10.60 -4.47 13.22
N VAL A 296 10.22 -3.83 14.33
CA VAL A 296 9.66 -4.51 15.51
C VAL A 296 8.14 -4.45 15.44
N GLY A 297 7.51 -5.57 15.15
CA GLY A 297 6.07 -5.62 14.91
C GLY A 297 5.41 -6.91 15.41
N LYS A 298 4.10 -6.96 15.28
CA LYS A 298 3.28 -8.12 15.66
C LYS A 298 2.78 -8.95 14.46
N TYR A 299 3.07 -8.51 13.22
CA TYR A 299 2.64 -9.17 11.99
C TYR A 299 3.83 -9.55 11.09
N VAL A 300 5.02 -9.67 11.65
CA VAL A 300 6.27 -9.88 10.88
C VAL A 300 6.35 -11.22 10.14
N LYS A 301 5.46 -12.17 10.47
CA LYS A 301 5.36 -13.46 9.77
C LYS A 301 4.83 -13.33 8.34
N LEU A 302 4.10 -12.26 8.04
CA LEU A 302 3.66 -11.91 6.69
C LEU A 302 4.18 -10.50 6.38
N HIS A 303 5.23 -10.40 5.57
CA HIS A 303 5.87 -9.11 5.25
C HIS A 303 4.91 -8.12 4.59
N ASP A 304 3.94 -8.61 3.82
CA ASP A 304 2.90 -7.79 3.17
C ASP A 304 2.02 -7.03 4.18
N ALA A 305 2.00 -7.43 5.46
CA ALA A 305 1.33 -6.67 6.52
C ALA A 305 1.98 -5.30 6.78
N TYR A 306 3.22 -5.12 6.37
CA TYR A 306 4.00 -3.88 6.49
C TYR A 306 4.58 -3.41 5.16
N LEU A 307 3.90 -3.73 4.04
CA LEU A 307 4.39 -3.48 2.68
C LEU A 307 4.76 -2.02 2.46
N SER A 308 3.89 -1.08 2.81
CA SER A 308 4.16 0.36 2.62
C SER A 308 5.28 0.87 3.51
N VAL A 309 5.45 0.32 4.72
CA VAL A 309 6.60 0.64 5.60
C VAL A 309 7.89 0.15 4.98
N MET A 310 7.92 -1.11 4.52
CA MET A 310 9.06 -1.71 3.84
C MET A 310 9.46 -0.91 2.59
N GLU A 311 8.50 -0.62 1.72
CA GLU A 311 8.74 0.19 0.51
C GLU A 311 9.25 1.60 0.85
N SER A 312 8.70 2.23 1.90
CA SER A 312 9.15 3.57 2.35
C SER A 312 10.59 3.57 2.84
N LEU A 313 11.02 2.51 3.54
CA LEU A 313 12.42 2.33 3.93
C LEU A 313 13.32 2.18 2.70
N TYR A 314 12.90 1.43 1.69
CA TYR A 314 13.65 1.30 0.44
C TYR A 314 13.71 2.63 -0.33
N HIS A 315 12.60 3.37 -0.45
CA HIS A 315 12.57 4.69 -1.09
C HIS A 315 13.54 5.67 -0.41
N ALA A 316 13.55 5.69 0.93
CA ALA A 316 14.49 6.49 1.70
C ALA A 316 15.94 6.04 1.47
N GLY A 317 16.17 4.74 1.32
CA GLY A 317 17.47 4.19 0.93
C GLY A 317 17.92 4.69 -0.44
N PHE A 318 17.01 4.77 -1.43
CA PHE A 318 17.34 5.27 -2.78
C PHE A 318 17.86 6.71 -2.76
N GLU A 319 17.26 7.57 -1.91
CA GLU A 319 17.68 8.97 -1.77
C GLU A 319 18.91 9.18 -0.88
N ASN A 320 19.21 8.25 0.03
CA ASN A 320 20.38 8.28 0.91
C ASN A 320 21.60 7.51 0.38
N ASP A 321 21.55 7.04 -0.86
CA ASP A 321 22.60 6.20 -1.45
C ASP A 321 22.87 4.94 -0.61
N SER A 322 21.79 4.29 -0.12
CA SER A 322 21.89 3.15 0.80
C SER A 322 21.03 1.98 0.37
N GLN A 323 21.59 0.79 0.47
CA GLN A 323 20.82 -0.44 0.53
C GLN A 323 20.35 -0.63 1.97
N VAL A 324 19.04 -0.68 2.16
CA VAL A 324 18.41 -0.91 3.47
C VAL A 324 18.13 -2.40 3.61
N GLU A 325 18.64 -2.99 4.67
CA GLU A 325 18.33 -4.35 5.09
C GLU A 325 17.33 -4.30 6.24
N ILE A 326 16.22 -5.04 6.13
CA ILE A 326 15.18 -5.07 7.16
C ILE A 326 15.35 -6.34 7.99
N LYS A 327 15.63 -6.16 9.28
CA LYS A 327 15.62 -7.21 10.28
C LYS A 327 14.23 -7.29 10.89
N TRP A 328 13.50 -8.33 10.54
CA TRP A 328 12.15 -8.58 11.04
C TRP A 328 12.22 -9.13 12.47
N VAL A 329 11.63 -8.43 13.42
CA VAL A 329 11.65 -8.79 14.84
C VAL A 329 10.23 -8.94 15.35
N GLU A 330 9.84 -10.15 15.77
CA GLU A 330 8.57 -10.37 16.45
C GLU A 330 8.64 -9.72 17.84
N SER A 331 7.71 -8.84 18.14
CA SER A 331 7.73 -8.09 19.40
C SER A 331 7.61 -8.99 20.65
N GLU A 332 6.95 -10.14 20.52
CA GLU A 332 6.83 -11.13 21.62
C GLU A 332 8.18 -11.81 21.97
N ASP A 333 9.17 -11.73 21.09
CA ASP A 333 10.52 -12.27 21.33
C ASP A 333 11.43 -11.29 22.13
N LEU A 334 10.90 -10.16 22.56
CA LEU A 334 11.59 -9.12 23.34
C LEU A 334 11.05 -8.99 24.77
N PRO A 335 11.23 -9.98 25.65
CA PRO A 335 10.69 -9.94 27.01
C PRO A 335 11.40 -8.94 27.93
N ASP A 336 12.66 -8.58 27.65
CA ASP A 336 13.49 -7.73 28.49
C ASP A 336 14.61 -7.02 27.68
N GLN A 337 15.38 -6.16 28.38
CA GLN A 337 16.50 -5.41 27.77
C GLN A 337 17.68 -6.29 27.36
N ALA A 338 17.84 -7.48 27.93
CA ALA A 338 18.88 -8.42 27.52
C ALA A 338 18.56 -9.00 26.13
N ALA A 339 17.31 -9.40 25.90
CA ALA A 339 16.83 -9.83 24.59
C ALA A 339 16.93 -8.70 23.55
N CYS A 340 16.58 -7.47 23.91
CA CYS A 340 16.75 -6.31 23.05
C CYS A 340 18.21 -6.09 22.64
N LYS A 341 19.14 -6.17 23.60
CA LYS A 341 20.57 -6.03 23.33
C LYS A 341 21.11 -7.07 22.35
N GLU A 342 20.65 -8.30 22.45
CA GLU A 342 21.00 -9.38 21.50
C GLU A 342 20.35 -9.12 20.13
N ALA A 343 19.06 -8.82 20.11
CA ALA A 343 18.30 -8.59 18.88
C ALA A 343 18.80 -7.38 18.08
N PHE A 344 19.30 -6.33 18.74
CA PHE A 344 19.68 -5.06 18.12
C PHE A 344 21.19 -4.81 18.03
N ALA A 345 22.03 -5.81 18.30
CA ALA A 345 23.49 -5.67 18.29
C ALA A 345 24.05 -5.16 16.95
N ASP A 346 23.46 -5.62 15.84
CA ASP A 346 23.83 -5.31 14.45
C ASP A 346 22.91 -4.29 13.76
N VAL A 347 22.00 -3.64 14.52
CA VAL A 347 20.95 -2.76 14.00
C VAL A 347 21.39 -1.30 14.06
N ASP A 348 21.10 -0.55 13.01
CA ASP A 348 21.45 0.87 12.88
C ASP A 348 20.27 1.82 13.17
N GLY A 349 19.04 1.29 13.20
CA GLY A 349 17.82 2.02 13.54
C GLY A 349 16.67 1.06 13.85
N ILE A 350 15.71 1.51 14.66
CA ILE A 350 14.54 0.73 15.07
C ILE A 350 13.28 1.45 14.62
N ILE A 351 12.39 0.72 13.91
CA ILE A 351 11.07 1.20 13.53
C ILE A 351 9.99 0.34 14.18
N VAL A 352 9.00 0.97 14.81
CA VAL A 352 7.80 0.32 15.35
C VAL A 352 6.60 0.80 14.56
N PRO A 353 6.02 -0.05 13.70
CA PRO A 353 4.89 0.31 12.84
C PRO A 353 3.55 0.31 13.57
N GLY A 354 2.50 0.68 12.84
CA GLY A 354 1.11 0.61 13.29
C GLY A 354 0.64 -0.82 13.58
N GLY A 355 -0.41 -0.94 14.37
CA GLY A 355 -1.05 -2.20 14.73
C GLY A 355 -2.21 -1.99 15.68
N PHE A 356 -3.03 -3.04 15.90
CA PHE A 356 -4.18 -3.04 16.82
C PHE A 356 -4.10 -4.18 17.81
N GLY A 357 -4.74 -4.00 18.98
CA GLY A 357 -4.82 -4.99 20.05
C GLY A 357 -3.55 -5.07 20.90
N ASP A 358 -3.63 -5.83 21.98
CA ASP A 358 -2.67 -5.88 23.10
C ASP A 358 -1.46 -6.80 22.88
N ARG A 359 -1.51 -7.69 21.88
CA ARG A 359 -0.43 -8.64 21.59
C ARG A 359 0.90 -7.92 21.30
N GLY A 360 1.98 -8.31 21.95
CA GLY A 360 3.34 -7.85 21.70
C GLY A 360 3.66 -6.41 22.14
N ILE A 361 2.75 -5.74 22.87
CA ILE A 361 2.92 -4.34 23.31
C ILE A 361 4.14 -4.20 24.23
N GLU A 362 4.32 -5.11 25.21
CA GLU A 362 5.43 -5.03 26.15
C GLU A 362 6.79 -5.13 25.45
N GLY A 363 6.94 -6.02 24.48
CA GLY A 363 8.17 -6.12 23.69
C GLY A 363 8.45 -4.88 22.83
N MET A 364 7.39 -4.21 22.30
CA MET A 364 7.55 -2.94 21.60
C MET A 364 8.02 -1.83 22.57
N ILE A 365 7.51 -1.80 23.81
CA ILE A 365 7.96 -0.87 24.87
C ILE A 365 9.42 -1.13 25.20
N GLN A 366 9.84 -2.40 25.34
CA GLN A 366 11.25 -2.77 25.56
C GLN A 366 12.14 -2.27 24.41
N ALA A 367 11.69 -2.39 23.17
CA ALA A 367 12.44 -1.90 22.00
C ALA A 367 12.57 -0.36 22.00
N ALA A 368 11.50 0.36 22.36
CA ALA A 368 11.51 1.82 22.46
C ALA A 368 12.44 2.28 23.61
N GLN A 369 12.42 1.61 24.78
CA GLN A 369 13.32 1.85 25.88
C GLN A 369 14.78 1.63 25.46
N TYR A 370 15.08 0.51 24.81
CA TYR A 370 16.41 0.23 24.32
C TYR A 370 16.91 1.33 23.38
N ALA A 371 16.08 1.76 22.45
CA ALA A 371 16.41 2.83 21.51
C ALA A 371 16.72 4.15 22.24
N ARG A 372 15.90 4.53 23.22
CA ARG A 372 16.09 5.75 24.01
C ARG A 372 17.36 5.70 24.87
N GLU A 373 17.64 4.60 25.54
CA GLU A 373 18.78 4.47 26.47
C GLU A 373 20.13 4.30 25.75
N ASN A 374 20.13 3.80 24.52
CA ASN A 374 21.34 3.53 23.74
C ASN A 374 21.51 4.47 22.54
N ASP A 375 20.75 5.57 22.45
CA ASP A 375 20.80 6.57 21.37
C ASP A 375 20.58 5.99 19.95
N VAL A 376 19.95 4.82 19.84
CA VAL A 376 19.61 4.23 18.55
C VAL A 376 18.49 5.03 17.89
N PRO A 377 18.62 5.44 16.63
CA PRO A 377 17.53 6.10 15.92
C PRO A 377 16.23 5.30 16.00
N TYR A 378 15.15 5.97 16.43
CA TYR A 378 13.83 5.37 16.61
C TYR A 378 12.76 6.09 15.79
N PHE A 379 11.93 5.33 15.10
CA PHE A 379 10.76 5.84 14.40
C PHE A 379 9.51 5.05 14.79
N GLY A 380 8.56 5.70 15.48
CA GLY A 380 7.28 5.14 15.86
C GLY A 380 6.16 5.63 14.94
N ILE A 381 5.42 4.71 14.31
CA ILE A 381 4.29 5.04 13.43
C ILE A 381 2.99 4.58 14.09
N CYS A 382 2.02 5.47 14.24
CA CYS A 382 0.70 5.22 14.81
C CYS A 382 0.81 4.53 16.18
N LEU A 383 0.61 3.22 16.29
CA LEU A 383 0.88 2.47 17.53
C LEU A 383 2.32 2.69 18.02
N GLY A 384 3.30 2.77 17.11
CA GLY A 384 4.70 2.99 17.48
C GLY A 384 4.95 4.34 18.17
N MET A 385 4.21 5.40 17.81
CA MET A 385 4.21 6.64 18.56
C MET A 385 3.59 6.44 19.96
N GLN A 386 2.46 5.75 20.05
CA GLN A 386 1.79 5.45 21.32
C GLN A 386 2.70 4.64 22.25
N ILE A 387 3.43 3.66 21.70
CA ILE A 387 4.47 2.90 22.42
C ILE A 387 5.55 3.83 22.99
N MET A 388 6.04 4.78 22.20
CA MET A 388 7.04 5.76 22.66
C MET A 388 6.51 6.60 23.84
N VAL A 389 5.25 7.02 23.78
CA VAL A 389 4.60 7.79 24.85
C VAL A 389 4.42 6.95 26.12
N MET A 390 3.97 5.69 25.98
CA MET A 390 3.85 4.76 27.12
C MET A 390 5.20 4.45 27.76
N GLU A 391 6.23 4.21 26.94
CA GLU A 391 7.60 3.99 27.40
C GLU A 391 8.12 5.19 28.19
N PHE A 392 7.95 6.40 27.65
CA PHE A 392 8.37 7.64 28.30
C PHE A 392 7.66 7.84 29.66
N ALA A 393 6.35 7.59 29.70
CA ALA A 393 5.59 7.68 30.93
C ALA A 393 6.07 6.66 32.00
N ARG A 394 6.37 5.42 31.60
CA ARG A 394 6.85 4.39 32.54
C ARG A 394 8.24 4.65 33.08
N HIS A 395 9.17 5.03 32.22
CA HIS A 395 10.59 5.03 32.58
C HIS A 395 11.17 6.43 32.85
N VAL A 396 10.49 7.49 32.42
CA VAL A 396 10.91 8.87 32.70
C VAL A 396 10.04 9.53 33.77
N LEU A 397 8.69 9.40 33.64
CA LEU A 397 7.78 9.93 34.67
C LEU A 397 7.60 8.99 35.89
N GLY A 398 7.91 7.69 35.73
CA GLY A 398 7.80 6.70 36.81
C GLY A 398 6.40 6.09 36.98
N TYR A 399 5.51 6.25 36.01
CA TYR A 399 4.19 5.62 35.99
C TYR A 399 4.27 4.17 35.46
N ALA A 400 4.68 3.24 36.33
CA ALA A 400 4.95 1.85 35.94
C ALA A 400 3.77 1.14 35.25
N ASP A 401 2.54 1.58 35.50
CA ASP A 401 1.30 1.07 34.92
C ASP A 401 0.80 1.88 33.70
N ALA A 402 1.58 2.87 33.23
CA ALA A 402 1.17 3.70 32.09
C ALA A 402 0.86 2.84 30.86
N ASN A 403 -0.31 3.05 30.26
CA ASN A 403 -0.83 2.21 29.19
C ASN A 403 -1.79 2.99 28.28
N SER A 404 -2.41 2.27 27.35
CA SER A 404 -3.53 2.73 26.53
C SER A 404 -4.86 2.19 27.07
N SER A 405 -5.91 3.00 27.03
CA SER A 405 -7.27 2.53 27.34
C SER A 405 -7.78 1.48 26.35
N GLU A 406 -7.11 1.29 25.21
CA GLU A 406 -7.35 0.16 24.30
C GLU A 406 -7.07 -1.19 24.98
N PHE A 407 -6.01 -1.26 25.78
CA PHE A 407 -5.52 -2.50 26.40
C PHE A 407 -5.96 -2.63 27.86
N THR A 408 -6.04 -1.51 28.56
CA THR A 408 -6.42 -1.43 29.98
C THR A 408 -7.47 -0.34 30.20
N PRO A 409 -8.75 -0.56 29.85
CA PRO A 409 -9.80 0.47 29.96
C PRO A 409 -9.94 1.07 31.37
N GLU A 410 -9.72 0.26 32.40
CA GLU A 410 -9.79 0.64 33.83
C GLU A 410 -8.41 1.03 34.40
N GLY A 411 -7.41 1.29 33.55
CA GLY A 411 -6.06 1.67 33.98
C GLY A 411 -6.00 3.05 34.66
N HIS A 412 -5.12 3.23 35.65
CA HIS A 412 -4.98 4.51 36.34
C HIS A 412 -4.23 5.56 35.52
N HIS A 413 -3.22 5.14 34.74
CA HIS A 413 -2.41 6.04 33.93
C HIS A 413 -2.55 5.68 32.42
N ASN A 414 -3.76 5.93 31.88
CA ASN A 414 -3.97 5.79 30.43
C ASN A 414 -3.46 7.04 29.71
N VAL A 415 -2.18 7.01 29.34
CA VAL A 415 -1.50 8.11 28.62
C VAL A 415 -1.87 8.16 27.13
N ILE A 416 -2.50 7.09 26.65
CA ILE A 416 -3.16 6.98 25.36
C ILE A 416 -4.63 6.65 25.63
N ASP A 417 -5.54 7.42 25.03
CA ASP A 417 -6.97 7.27 25.30
C ASP A 417 -7.82 7.40 24.02
N LEU A 418 -9.08 7.03 24.17
CA LEU A 418 -10.06 7.09 23.08
C LEU A 418 -10.31 8.54 22.67
N MET A 419 -10.36 8.80 21.39
CA MET A 419 -10.76 10.11 20.86
C MET A 419 -12.16 10.47 21.35
N ALA A 420 -12.39 11.74 21.69
CA ALA A 420 -13.65 12.23 22.27
C ALA A 420 -14.91 11.92 21.40
N ASP A 421 -14.75 11.91 20.10
CA ASP A 421 -15.79 11.58 19.11
C ASP A 421 -15.93 10.07 18.84
N GLN A 422 -15.09 9.24 19.45
CA GLN A 422 -15.11 7.76 19.35
C GLN A 422 -15.71 7.09 20.59
N GLN A 423 -16.27 7.85 21.53
CA GLN A 423 -16.89 7.32 22.74
C GLN A 423 -18.29 6.73 22.45
N GLY A 424 -18.61 5.60 23.09
CA GLY A 424 -19.90 4.92 22.96
C GLY A 424 -19.88 3.65 22.09
N ASN A 425 -21.05 3.09 21.81
CA ASN A 425 -21.21 1.83 21.06
C ASN A 425 -21.15 2.09 19.55
N ILE A 426 -19.94 2.37 19.01
CA ILE A 426 -19.71 2.67 17.60
C ILE A 426 -19.32 1.38 16.86
N PRO A 427 -19.85 1.09 15.65
CA PRO A 427 -19.38 0.00 14.81
C PRO A 427 -17.88 0.08 14.56
N LYS A 428 -17.16 -1.06 14.55
CA LYS A 428 -15.69 -1.05 14.42
C LYS A 428 -15.17 -0.70 13.02
N GLY A 429 -15.93 -0.98 11.97
CA GLY A 429 -15.52 -0.70 10.59
C GLY A 429 -15.86 0.72 10.16
N GLY A 430 -14.92 1.41 9.49
CA GLY A 430 -15.12 2.72 8.87
C GLY A 430 -15.39 3.88 9.82
N THR A 431 -15.10 3.76 11.11
CA THR A 431 -15.44 4.76 12.15
C THR A 431 -14.21 5.36 12.85
N MET A 432 -12.99 4.96 12.47
CA MET A 432 -11.75 5.56 12.95
C MET A 432 -11.53 6.95 12.33
N ARG A 433 -10.54 7.67 12.81
CA ARG A 433 -10.00 8.84 12.10
C ARG A 433 -9.26 8.33 10.88
N LEU A 434 -9.86 8.50 9.71
CA LEU A 434 -9.43 7.92 8.44
C LEU A 434 -9.17 8.99 7.39
N GLY A 435 -8.06 8.84 6.65
CA GLY A 435 -7.72 9.70 5.54
C GLY A 435 -6.84 10.88 5.92
N LYS A 436 -6.83 11.89 5.07
CA LYS A 436 -5.90 13.00 5.11
C LYS A 436 -6.37 14.13 6.02
N TYR A 437 -5.52 14.48 7.00
CA TYR A 437 -5.75 15.60 7.92
C TYR A 437 -4.54 16.52 7.99
N PRO A 438 -4.76 17.82 8.30
CA PRO A 438 -3.68 18.78 8.47
C PRO A 438 -2.99 18.62 9.81
N CYS A 439 -1.68 18.88 9.82
CA CYS A 439 -0.85 18.96 11.02
C CYS A 439 0.01 20.21 10.97
N THR A 440 -0.03 20.99 12.07
CA THR A 440 0.84 22.16 12.28
C THR A 440 2.14 21.68 12.91
N VAL A 441 3.27 22.02 12.28
CA VAL A 441 4.61 21.59 12.66
C VAL A 441 5.29 22.67 13.52
N LEU A 442 5.81 22.29 14.67
CA LEU A 442 6.52 23.18 15.59
C LEU A 442 7.93 23.52 15.02
N PRO A 443 8.27 24.80 14.83
CA PRO A 443 9.60 25.19 14.39
C PRO A 443 10.73 24.76 15.32
N GLY A 444 11.91 24.45 14.77
CA GLY A 444 13.10 24.06 15.52
C GLY A 444 13.10 22.58 16.00
N THR A 445 12.18 21.77 15.51
CA THR A 445 12.07 20.36 15.79
C THR A 445 12.66 19.50 14.68
N LYS A 446 12.94 18.22 14.94
CA LYS A 446 13.35 17.25 13.90
C LYS A 446 12.26 17.10 12.83
N MET A 447 11.01 17.13 13.26
CA MET A 447 9.86 17.15 12.37
C MET A 447 9.94 18.31 11.37
N ALA A 448 10.20 19.55 11.85
CA ALA A 448 10.35 20.73 11.03
C ALA A 448 11.57 20.64 10.08
N GLU A 449 12.68 20.07 10.55
CA GLU A 449 13.87 19.82 9.73
C GLU A 449 13.57 18.88 8.56
N CYS A 450 12.83 17.79 8.82
CA CYS A 450 12.49 16.80 7.80
C CYS A 450 11.55 17.36 6.72
N TYR A 451 10.48 18.05 7.11
CA TYR A 451 9.47 18.54 6.16
C TYR A 451 9.82 19.88 5.51
N GLY A 452 10.51 20.76 6.21
CA GLY A 452 10.78 22.12 5.74
C GLY A 452 9.53 22.99 5.55
N GLN A 453 8.40 22.62 6.18
CA GLN A 453 7.10 23.28 6.07
C GLN A 453 6.46 23.39 7.45
N SER A 454 5.65 24.44 7.68
CA SER A 454 4.93 24.67 8.94
C SER A 454 3.56 24.00 9.00
N GLU A 455 3.02 23.61 7.88
CA GLU A 455 1.76 22.85 7.76
C GLU A 455 1.95 21.70 6.78
N ILE A 456 1.49 20.52 7.18
CA ILE A 456 1.57 19.30 6.37
C ILE A 456 0.22 18.60 6.41
N TRP A 457 0.03 17.67 5.48
CA TRP A 457 -1.19 16.89 5.36
C TRP A 457 -0.83 15.41 5.29
N GLU A 458 -1.29 14.61 6.27
CA GLU A 458 -0.93 13.20 6.39
C GLU A 458 -2.16 12.32 6.57
N ARG A 459 -2.04 11.02 6.21
CA ARG A 459 -3.13 10.05 6.29
C ARG A 459 -3.15 9.38 7.66
N HIS A 460 -4.33 9.27 8.24
CA HIS A 460 -4.59 8.67 9.54
C HIS A 460 -5.39 7.37 9.40
N ARG A 461 -5.17 6.47 10.37
CA ARG A 461 -5.94 5.25 10.57
C ARG A 461 -5.85 4.84 12.04
N HIS A 462 -6.53 5.56 12.93
CA HIS A 462 -6.49 5.28 14.37
C HIS A 462 -7.77 5.71 15.08
N ARG A 463 -7.99 5.12 16.26
CA ARG A 463 -9.11 5.43 17.17
C ARG A 463 -8.62 6.05 18.47
N TYR A 464 -7.44 5.64 18.94
CA TYR A 464 -6.81 6.10 20.15
C TYR A 464 -5.73 7.14 19.84
N GLU A 465 -5.51 8.04 20.77
CA GLU A 465 -4.59 9.16 20.62
C GLU A 465 -3.92 9.53 21.94
N PHE A 466 -2.95 10.44 21.90
CA PHE A 466 -2.28 10.99 23.05
C PHE A 466 -3.29 11.64 24.03
N ASN A 467 -3.26 11.24 25.31
CA ASN A 467 -4.12 11.81 26.33
C ASN A 467 -3.58 13.16 26.84
N ASN A 468 -4.30 14.24 26.53
CA ASN A 468 -3.87 15.60 26.86
C ASN A 468 -3.77 15.90 28.36
N ASP A 469 -4.35 15.09 29.24
CA ASP A 469 -4.21 15.25 30.70
C ASP A 469 -2.75 15.10 31.15
N TYR A 470 -1.94 14.34 30.41
CA TYR A 470 -0.51 14.12 30.67
C TYR A 470 0.40 15.05 29.86
N ARG A 471 -0.16 15.90 29.00
CA ARG A 471 0.60 16.71 28.02
C ARG A 471 1.64 17.61 28.68
N GLN A 472 1.21 18.40 29.67
CA GLN A 472 2.10 19.35 30.33
C GLN A 472 3.23 18.64 31.08
N GLU A 473 2.91 17.59 31.82
CA GLU A 473 3.88 16.82 32.59
C GLU A 473 4.94 16.16 31.71
N MET A 474 4.54 15.57 30.57
CA MET A 474 5.48 14.99 29.62
C MET A 474 6.39 16.04 28.98
N GLN A 475 5.85 17.24 28.67
CA GLN A 475 6.65 18.34 28.16
C GLN A 475 7.65 18.86 29.18
N ASP A 476 7.24 18.98 30.44
CA ASP A 476 8.13 19.41 31.55
C ASP A 476 9.25 18.39 31.79
N ALA A 477 9.01 17.11 31.51
CA ALA A 477 9.99 16.04 31.57
C ALA A 477 10.87 15.92 30.31
N GLY A 478 10.63 16.73 29.30
CA GLY A 478 11.48 16.85 28.11
C GLY A 478 10.96 16.20 26.81
N LEU A 479 9.73 15.65 26.80
CA LEU A 479 9.09 15.21 25.54
C LEU A 479 8.63 16.44 24.75
N VAL A 480 9.00 16.54 23.50
CA VAL A 480 8.58 17.64 22.62
C VAL A 480 7.39 17.22 21.77
N ILE A 481 6.30 17.98 21.84
CA ILE A 481 5.18 17.84 20.92
C ILE A 481 5.55 18.65 19.65
N SER A 482 6.01 17.97 18.63
CA SER A 482 6.54 18.57 17.41
C SER A 482 5.49 18.80 16.33
N GLY A 483 4.27 18.25 16.48
CA GLY A 483 3.15 18.47 15.59
C GLY A 483 1.81 18.31 16.29
N THR A 484 0.85 19.17 15.89
CA THR A 484 -0.52 19.15 16.42
C THR A 484 -1.54 19.35 15.31
N SER A 485 -2.82 19.00 15.57
CA SER A 485 -3.93 19.50 14.76
C SER A 485 -3.92 21.04 14.74
N PRO A 486 -4.49 21.71 13.72
CA PRO A 486 -4.46 23.18 13.61
C PRO A 486 -5.08 23.92 14.80
N ASP A 487 -6.04 23.29 15.48
CA ASP A 487 -6.65 23.80 16.73
C ASP A 487 -5.79 23.54 17.97
N GLY A 488 -4.65 22.85 17.82
CA GLY A 488 -3.72 22.50 18.89
C GLY A 488 -4.21 21.38 19.82
N ARG A 489 -5.39 20.81 19.58
CA ARG A 489 -6.03 19.84 20.48
C ARG A 489 -5.39 18.45 20.38
N LEU A 490 -5.19 17.94 19.17
CA LEU A 490 -4.66 16.60 18.95
C LEU A 490 -3.13 16.65 18.81
N VAL A 491 -2.45 15.74 19.49
CA VAL A 491 -1.00 15.53 19.34
C VAL A 491 -0.74 14.59 18.18
N GLU A 492 -0.12 15.11 17.13
CA GLU A 492 0.14 14.38 15.89
C GLU A 492 1.54 13.78 15.84
N THR A 493 2.52 14.46 16.46
CA THR A 493 3.89 13.96 16.54
C THR A 493 4.56 14.33 17.86
N VAL A 494 5.43 13.43 18.34
CA VAL A 494 6.27 13.63 19.52
C VAL A 494 7.72 13.31 19.20
N GLU A 495 8.68 13.99 19.84
CA GLU A 495 10.10 13.69 19.68
C GLU A 495 10.91 13.94 20.95
N LEU A 496 12.06 13.28 21.05
CA LEU A 496 13.05 13.55 22.09
C LEU A 496 14.17 14.43 21.53
N PRO A 497 14.35 15.65 22.07
CA PRO A 497 15.38 16.56 21.60
C PRO A 497 16.78 16.07 21.92
N GLY A 498 17.78 16.55 21.16
CA GLY A 498 19.17 16.17 21.35
C GLY A 498 19.56 14.81 20.79
N ARG A 499 18.65 14.11 20.17
CA ARG A 499 18.85 12.83 19.47
C ARG A 499 18.90 13.06 17.96
N ASP A 500 19.64 12.22 17.24
CA ASP A 500 19.69 12.32 15.77
C ASP A 500 18.34 12.07 15.11
N PHE A 501 17.58 11.07 15.62
CA PHE A 501 16.20 10.80 15.24
C PHE A 501 15.52 9.93 16.31
N HIS A 502 14.62 10.51 17.09
CA HIS A 502 13.78 9.77 18.03
C HIS A 502 12.39 10.40 18.00
N LEU A 503 11.56 9.94 17.05
CA LEU A 503 10.33 10.58 16.66
C LEU A 503 9.19 9.56 16.53
N GLY A 504 8.00 9.96 17.02
CA GLY A 504 6.75 9.25 16.82
C GLY A 504 5.75 10.10 16.04
N ALA A 505 5.04 9.49 15.08
CA ALA A 505 3.96 10.10 14.31
C ALA A 505 2.67 9.30 14.46
N GLN A 506 1.55 9.97 14.81
CA GLN A 506 0.24 9.31 14.93
C GLN A 506 -0.34 8.93 13.58
N PHE A 507 -0.02 9.67 12.54
CA PHE A 507 -0.39 9.37 11.16
C PHE A 507 0.49 8.30 10.53
N HIS A 508 0.15 7.90 9.31
CA HIS A 508 0.81 6.86 8.52
C HIS A 508 1.58 7.46 7.33
N PRO A 509 2.85 7.91 7.53
CA PRO A 509 3.65 8.52 6.48
C PRO A 509 4.01 7.55 5.34
N GLU A 510 3.99 6.24 5.63
CA GLU A 510 4.29 5.19 4.65
C GLU A 510 3.33 5.19 3.46
N PHE A 511 2.08 5.61 3.63
CA PHE A 511 1.12 5.65 2.53
C PHE A 511 1.43 6.71 1.46
N LYS A 512 2.26 7.69 1.78
CA LYS A 512 2.60 8.80 0.87
C LYS A 512 4.00 8.72 0.27
N SER A 513 4.80 7.74 0.65
CA SER A 513 6.13 7.55 0.08
C SER A 513 6.07 7.04 -1.37
N ARG A 514 6.97 7.54 -2.21
CA ARG A 514 7.08 7.18 -3.63
C ARG A 514 8.53 6.82 -3.96
N PRO A 515 8.80 5.94 -4.94
CA PRO A 515 10.16 5.53 -5.28
C PRO A 515 11.00 6.67 -5.84
N ASN A 516 10.38 7.65 -6.49
CA ASN A 516 11.03 8.86 -7.01
C ASN A 516 11.05 10.02 -6.01
N ARG A 517 10.32 9.92 -4.90
CA ARG A 517 10.19 10.94 -3.86
C ARG A 517 9.88 10.29 -2.51
N ALA A 518 10.94 9.90 -1.79
CA ALA A 518 10.80 9.30 -0.48
C ALA A 518 10.12 10.25 0.51
N HIS A 519 9.30 9.68 1.40
CA HIS A 519 8.66 10.49 2.44
C HIS A 519 9.71 11.12 3.38
N PRO A 520 9.59 12.43 3.74
CA PRO A 520 10.61 13.16 4.50
C PRO A 520 11.04 12.51 5.81
N LEU A 521 10.10 11.95 6.57
CA LEU A 521 10.40 11.28 7.85
C LEU A 521 11.23 10.01 7.64
N PHE A 522 10.90 9.18 6.67
CA PHE A 522 11.70 7.99 6.33
C PHE A 522 13.09 8.36 5.83
N LYS A 523 13.19 9.42 5.01
CA LYS A 523 14.48 9.95 4.54
C LYS A 523 15.35 10.41 5.70
N GLY A 524 14.79 11.18 6.64
CA GLY A 524 15.49 11.64 7.84
C GLY A 524 15.91 10.48 8.76
N PHE A 525 15.04 9.48 8.94
CA PHE A 525 15.32 8.30 9.73
C PHE A 525 16.48 7.47 9.18
N ILE A 526 16.51 7.19 7.87
CA ILE A 526 17.62 6.47 7.23
C ILE A 526 18.93 7.28 7.27
N ALA A 527 18.87 8.60 7.11
CA ALA A 527 20.04 9.45 7.28
C ALA A 527 20.63 9.37 8.69
N ALA A 528 19.79 9.36 9.72
CA ALA A 528 20.20 9.20 11.11
C ALA A 528 20.78 7.79 11.38
N ALA A 529 20.15 6.73 10.84
CA ALA A 529 20.67 5.37 10.95
C ALA A 529 22.08 5.22 10.33
N LEU A 530 22.32 5.81 9.18
CA LEU A 530 23.65 5.83 8.54
C LEU A 530 24.68 6.61 9.36
N LYS A 531 24.27 7.70 10.02
CA LYS A 531 25.13 8.46 10.92
C LYS A 531 25.50 7.64 12.15
N PHE A 532 24.51 6.97 12.76
CA PHE A 532 24.69 6.09 13.91
C PHE A 532 25.66 4.94 13.59
N LYS A 533 25.49 4.29 12.42
CA LYS A 533 26.40 3.25 11.94
C LYS A 533 27.84 3.73 11.85
N LYS A 534 28.07 4.93 11.31
CA LYS A 534 29.42 5.52 11.22
C LYS A 534 30.05 5.76 12.61
N GLY A 535 29.25 6.20 13.59
CA GLY A 535 29.69 6.35 14.97
C GLY A 535 30.17 5.02 15.57
N LYS A 536 29.44 3.91 15.34
CA LYS A 536 29.82 2.57 15.79
C LYS A 536 31.15 2.08 15.18
N MET A 537 31.42 2.41 13.89
CA MET A 537 32.65 1.97 13.19
C MET A 537 33.86 2.83 13.52
N GLY A 538 33.69 4.01 14.11
CA GLY A 538 34.77 4.93 14.49
C GLY A 538 35.29 4.73 15.91
N HIS A 539 34.70 3.82 16.65
CA HIS A 539 35.14 3.35 17.96
C HIS A 539 35.59 1.88 17.87
#